data_d31b4dd0c2527a4c82a1d984dd5677f4
#
_entry.id   d31b4dd0c2527a4c82a1d984dd5677f4
#
_cell.length_a   1.000
_cell.length_b   1.000
_cell.length_c   1.000
_cell.angle_alpha   90.00
_cell.angle_beta   90.00
_cell.angle_gamma   90.00
#
_symmetry.space_group_name_H-M   'P 1'
#
loop_
_entity.id
_entity.type
_entity.pdbx_description
1 polymer ?
#
loop_
_entity_poly.entity_id
_entity_poly.type
_entity_poly.pdbx_seq_one_letter_code
_entity_poly.pdbx_strand_id
1 'polypeptide(L)'
;MLINPGNFDKKIAVIKFNSRKDSDGFEERAEVVVLLTWAQVTNISGTEILRSNSDFSEVKTRFLMRTPKIKLDKDMVIKFDGNAYNIAYINDYGYDKKYTEIIAELVSK
;
A
#
# COMPACT_ATOMS: atom_id res chain seq x y z
N MET A 1 1.68 -2.22 -21.19
CA MET A 1 1.19 -1.07 -20.42
C MET A 1 2.27 0.00 -20.37
N LEU A 2 1.90 1.20 -20.75
CA LEU A 2 2.81 2.34 -20.67
C LEU A 2 2.69 2.98 -19.30
N ILE A 3 3.80 2.97 -18.55
CA ILE A 3 3.85 3.62 -17.25
C ILE A 3 4.49 4.97 -17.44
N ASN A 4 3.77 6.02 -17.10
CA ASN A 4 4.26 7.37 -17.18
C ASN A 4 4.58 7.89 -15.77
N PRO A 5 5.87 8.06 -15.43
CA PRO A 5 6.24 8.55 -14.10
C PRO A 5 5.67 9.94 -13.77
N GLY A 6 5.30 10.72 -14.79
CA GLY A 6 4.64 12.00 -14.56
C GLY A 6 3.28 11.88 -13.89
N ASN A 7 2.67 10.69 -13.91
CA ASN A 7 1.41 10.44 -13.23
C ASN A 7 1.58 10.05 -11.76
N PHE A 8 2.83 9.95 -11.29
CA PHE A 8 3.12 9.68 -9.88
C PHE A 8 3.06 11.00 -9.11
N ASP A 9 1.85 11.49 -8.92
CA ASP A 9 1.61 12.83 -8.38
C ASP A 9 0.98 12.83 -6.99
N LYS A 10 0.78 11.65 -6.41
CA LYS A 10 0.22 11.51 -5.07
C LYS A 10 1.29 11.04 -4.11
N LYS A 11 1.48 11.78 -3.03
CA LYS A 11 2.47 11.41 -2.03
C LYS A 11 1.86 10.41 -1.05
N ILE A 12 2.56 9.29 -0.86
CA ILE A 12 2.14 8.24 0.06
C ILE A 12 3.25 7.95 1.06
N ALA A 13 2.85 7.39 2.20
CA ALA A 13 3.78 6.90 3.21
C ALA A 13 3.52 5.42 3.43
N VAL A 14 4.59 4.64 3.53
CA VAL A 14 4.50 3.23 3.92
C VAL A 14 5.00 3.14 5.35
N ILE A 15 4.21 2.54 6.22
CA ILE A 15 4.55 2.40 7.62
C ILE A 15 4.65 0.95 8.01
N LYS A 16 5.47 0.70 9.01
CA LYS A 16 5.64 -0.59 9.64
C LYS A 16 5.34 -0.43 11.11
N PHE A 17 4.75 -1.45 11.72
CA PHE A 17 4.47 -1.45 13.15
C PHE A 17 5.57 -2.20 13.89
N ASN A 18 6.14 -1.56 14.89
CA ASN A 18 7.09 -2.19 15.80
C ASN A 18 6.42 -2.41 17.15
N SER A 19 6.58 -3.61 17.68
CA SER A 19 6.17 -3.90 19.06
C SER A 19 7.24 -3.43 20.02
N ARG A 20 6.80 -2.69 21.03
CA ARG A 20 7.65 -2.25 22.13
C ARG A 20 7.02 -2.68 23.44
N LYS A 21 7.84 -3.25 24.31
CA LYS A 21 7.41 -3.45 25.69
C LYS A 21 7.83 -2.24 26.51
N ASP A 22 6.87 -1.65 27.22
CA ASP A 22 7.20 -0.57 28.13
C ASP A 22 7.76 -1.13 29.44
N SER A 23 8.08 -0.25 30.39
CA SER A 23 8.66 -0.64 31.66
C SER A 23 7.69 -1.47 32.52
N ASP A 24 6.40 -1.41 32.22
CA ASP A 24 5.36 -2.15 32.95
C ASP A 24 4.99 -3.47 32.27
N GLY A 25 5.65 -3.80 31.16
CA GLY A 25 5.43 -5.04 30.44
C GLY A 25 4.31 -5.02 29.41
N PHE A 26 3.70 -3.87 29.17
CA PHE A 26 2.66 -3.73 28.16
C PHE A 26 3.29 -3.57 26.77
N GLU A 27 2.67 -4.21 25.80
CA GLU A 27 3.09 -4.04 24.40
C GLU A 27 2.49 -2.77 23.82
N GLU A 28 3.36 -1.92 23.29
CA GLU A 28 2.94 -0.76 22.50
C GLU A 28 3.32 -0.99 21.06
N ARG A 29 2.35 -0.70 20.16
CA ARG A 29 2.63 -0.73 18.73
C ARG A 29 2.97 0.69 18.29
N ALA A 30 4.18 0.84 17.82
CA ALA A 30 4.66 2.12 17.30
C ALA A 30 4.68 2.10 15.78
N GLU A 31 4.17 3.15 15.17
CA GLU A 31 4.25 3.33 13.73
C GLU A 31 5.60 3.89 13.34
N VAL A 32 6.25 3.25 12.38
CA VAL A 32 7.52 3.73 11.83
C VAL A 32 7.33 3.95 10.35
N VAL A 33 7.60 5.15 9.88
CA VAL A 33 7.57 5.44 8.44
C VAL A 33 8.83 4.87 7.82
N VAL A 34 8.67 3.90 6.94
CA VAL A 34 9.79 3.24 6.29
C VAL A 34 10.01 3.74 4.86
N LEU A 35 9.03 4.41 4.27
CA LEU A 35 9.12 4.91 2.92
C LEU A 35 8.18 6.10 2.71
N LEU A 36 8.71 7.14 2.09
CA LEU A 36 7.90 8.24 1.54
C LEU A 36 8.17 8.29 0.04
N THR A 37 7.12 8.22 -0.76
CA THR A 37 7.29 8.20 -2.20
C THR A 37 6.08 8.79 -2.90
N TRP A 38 6.25 9.05 -4.19
CA TRP A 38 5.16 9.49 -5.05
C TRP A 38 4.60 8.29 -5.80
N ALA A 39 3.28 8.25 -5.94
CA ALA A 39 2.59 7.14 -6.57
C ALA A 39 1.43 7.63 -7.42
N GLN A 40 1.03 6.79 -8.37
CA GLN A 40 -0.25 6.91 -9.04
C GLN A 40 -1.27 6.12 -8.26
N VAL A 41 -2.38 6.75 -7.89
CA VAL A 41 -3.41 6.13 -7.06
C VAL A 41 -4.67 5.96 -7.90
N THR A 42 -5.17 4.73 -7.98
CA THR A 42 -6.34 4.40 -8.77
C THR A 42 -7.25 3.49 -7.97
N ASN A 43 -8.53 3.81 -7.92
CA ASN A 43 -9.50 2.92 -7.28
C ASN A 43 -9.89 1.82 -8.26
N ILE A 44 -9.88 0.58 -7.76
CA ILE A 44 -10.32 -0.58 -8.51
C ILE A 44 -11.72 -0.93 -8.03
N SER A 45 -12.67 -0.94 -8.97
CA SER A 45 -14.07 -1.18 -8.63
C SER A 45 -14.77 -1.89 -9.78
N GLY A 46 -16.01 -2.28 -9.56
CA GLY A 46 -16.88 -2.81 -10.60
C GLY A 46 -16.56 -4.23 -11.01
N THR A 47 -16.34 -4.45 -12.29
CA THR A 47 -16.23 -5.79 -12.87
C THR A 47 -15.14 -6.64 -12.25
N GLU A 48 -14.04 -6.04 -11.88
CA GLU A 48 -12.91 -6.78 -11.29
C GLU A 48 -13.26 -7.36 -9.93
N ILE A 49 -14.00 -6.59 -9.14
CA ILE A 49 -14.47 -7.06 -7.84
C ILE A 49 -15.46 -8.20 -8.01
N LEU A 50 -16.37 -8.08 -8.97
CA LEU A 50 -17.36 -9.12 -9.26
C LEU A 50 -16.70 -10.40 -9.72
N ARG A 51 -15.65 -10.31 -10.53
CA ARG A 51 -14.93 -11.50 -11.02
C ARG A 51 -14.20 -12.23 -9.91
N SER A 52 -13.73 -11.53 -8.92
CA SER A 52 -12.98 -12.15 -7.83
C SER A 52 -13.89 -12.87 -6.83
N ASN A 53 -15.19 -12.73 -6.98
CA ASN A 53 -16.18 -13.34 -6.09
C ASN A 53 -15.98 -12.89 -4.64
N SER A 54 -15.39 -11.74 -4.45
CA SER A 54 -15.11 -11.19 -3.14
C SER A 54 -16.29 -10.38 -2.64
N ASP A 55 -16.24 -10.01 -1.38
CA ASP A 55 -17.26 -9.22 -0.73
C ASP A 55 -17.40 -7.87 -1.45
N PHE A 56 -18.58 -7.59 -1.94
CA PHE A 56 -18.85 -6.45 -2.82
C PHE A 56 -18.70 -5.10 -2.15
N SER A 57 -18.60 -5.07 -0.83
CA SER A 57 -18.48 -3.83 -0.09
C SER A 57 -17.04 -3.30 -0.03
N GLU A 58 -16.06 -4.09 -0.45
CA GLU A 58 -14.65 -3.69 -0.36
C GLU A 58 -14.18 -2.97 -1.60
N VAL A 59 -13.74 -1.74 -1.41
CA VAL A 59 -13.09 -0.97 -2.46
C VAL A 59 -11.60 -1.16 -2.33
N LYS A 60 -10.97 -1.62 -3.40
CA LYS A 60 -9.53 -1.78 -3.46
C LYS A 60 -8.90 -0.58 -4.15
N THR A 61 -7.72 -0.23 -3.71
CA THR A 61 -6.96 0.87 -4.28
C THR A 61 -5.64 0.35 -4.80
N ARG A 62 -5.29 0.82 -5.98
CA ARG A 62 -4.03 0.46 -6.63
C ARG A 62 -3.06 1.61 -6.47
N PHE A 63 -1.88 1.30 -5.96
CA PHE A 63 -0.78 2.25 -5.85
C PHE A 63 0.34 1.78 -6.77
N LEU A 64 0.69 2.61 -7.75
CA LEU A 64 1.79 2.32 -8.66
C LEU A 64 2.89 3.32 -8.39
N MET A 65 4.10 2.83 -8.15
CA MET A 65 5.23 3.65 -7.74
C MET A 65 6.53 3.12 -8.32
N ARG A 66 7.58 3.90 -8.22
CA ARG A 66 8.91 3.39 -8.51
C ARG A 66 9.31 2.38 -7.45
N THR A 67 9.96 1.31 -7.87
CA THR A 67 10.37 0.26 -6.95
C THR A 67 11.29 0.85 -5.88
N PRO A 68 10.92 0.74 -4.60
CA PRO A 68 11.75 1.28 -3.52
C PRO A 68 12.98 0.43 -3.27
N LYS A 69 13.95 1.00 -2.58
CA LYS A 69 15.15 0.26 -2.18
C LYS A 69 14.91 -0.70 -1.03
N ILE A 70 13.85 -0.45 -0.26
CA ILE A 70 13.48 -1.32 0.84
C ILE A 70 12.57 -2.43 0.33
N LYS A 71 12.55 -3.54 1.05
CA LYS A 71 11.63 -4.62 0.72
C LYS A 71 10.28 -4.37 1.38
N LEU A 72 9.24 -4.35 0.57
CA LEU A 72 7.87 -4.20 1.06
C LEU A 72 7.29 -5.57 1.39
N ASP A 73 6.41 -5.61 2.39
CA ASP A 73 5.69 -6.83 2.74
C ASP A 73 4.24 -6.50 3.12
N LYS A 74 3.44 -7.55 3.28
CA LYS A 74 2.00 -7.40 3.51
C LYS A 74 1.66 -6.95 4.94
N ASP A 75 2.62 -6.96 5.84
CA ASP A 75 2.41 -6.47 7.19
C ASP A 75 2.51 -4.96 7.28
N MET A 76 2.97 -4.32 6.23
CA MET A 76 3.05 -2.87 6.15
C MET A 76 1.71 -2.26 5.77
N VAL A 77 1.55 -0.98 6.07
CA VAL A 77 0.33 -0.22 5.80
C VAL A 77 0.70 1.02 5.01
N ILE A 78 -0.14 1.37 4.05
CA ILE A 78 0.03 2.60 3.28
C ILE A 78 -0.86 3.67 3.88
N LYS A 79 -0.27 4.85 4.12
CA LYS A 79 -1.02 6.04 4.53
C LYS A 79 -1.11 6.99 3.34
N PHE A 80 -2.34 7.34 2.98
CA PHE A 80 -2.59 8.25 1.88
C PHE A 80 -3.86 9.05 2.17
N ASP A 81 -3.75 10.37 2.04
CA ASP A 81 -4.89 11.30 2.17
C ASP A 81 -5.68 11.11 3.46
N GLY A 82 -4.96 10.89 4.56
CA GLY A 82 -5.59 10.70 5.86
C GLY A 82 -6.17 9.32 6.11
N ASN A 83 -6.06 8.42 5.15
CA ASN A 83 -6.57 7.06 5.25
C ASN A 83 -5.44 6.06 5.36
N ALA A 84 -5.75 4.90 5.95
CA ALA A 84 -4.83 3.78 6.04
C ALA A 84 -5.32 2.64 5.16
N TYR A 85 -4.38 1.97 4.51
CA TYR A 85 -4.68 0.87 3.59
C TYR A 85 -3.84 -0.34 3.95
N ASN A 86 -4.48 -1.49 4.09
CA ASN A 86 -3.78 -2.76 4.28
C ASN A 86 -3.33 -3.30 2.93
N ILE A 87 -2.08 -3.73 2.85
CA ILE A 87 -1.53 -4.27 1.61
C ILE A 87 -2.05 -5.68 1.40
N ALA A 88 -2.73 -5.89 0.27
CA ALA A 88 -3.25 -7.21 -0.09
C ALA A 88 -2.35 -7.93 -1.09
N TYR A 89 -1.67 -7.17 -1.96
CA TYR A 89 -0.89 -7.75 -3.04
C TYR A 89 0.22 -6.80 -3.46
N ILE A 90 1.40 -7.35 -3.71
CA ILE A 90 2.56 -6.59 -4.18
C ILE A 90 3.07 -7.25 -5.45
N ASN A 91 3.23 -6.47 -6.51
CA ASN A 91 3.69 -6.96 -7.80
C ASN A 91 4.75 -6.03 -8.38
N ASP A 92 5.87 -6.60 -8.78
CA ASP A 92 6.92 -5.84 -9.46
C ASP A 92 6.69 -5.92 -10.96
N TYR A 93 6.71 -4.75 -11.61
CA TYR A 93 6.46 -4.65 -13.03
C TYR A 93 7.74 -4.67 -13.85
N GLY A 94 7.69 -5.42 -14.94
CA GLY A 94 8.71 -5.41 -15.96
C GLY A 94 9.94 -6.20 -15.59
N TYR A 95 10.78 -6.44 -16.59
CA TYR A 95 12.03 -7.17 -16.41
C TYR A 95 13.01 -6.42 -15.52
N ASP A 96 12.97 -5.11 -15.59
CA ASP A 96 13.90 -4.26 -14.84
C ASP A 96 13.49 -4.01 -13.42
N LYS A 97 12.29 -4.44 -13.05
CA LYS A 97 11.69 -4.21 -11.72
C LYS A 97 11.76 -2.75 -11.28
N LYS A 98 11.51 -1.85 -12.24
CA LYS A 98 11.58 -0.41 -11.98
C LYS A 98 10.35 0.14 -11.28
N TYR A 99 9.23 -0.56 -11.39
CA TYR A 99 7.95 -0.12 -10.87
C TYR A 99 7.33 -1.22 -10.02
N THR A 100 6.64 -0.82 -8.99
CA THR A 100 5.94 -1.72 -8.08
C THR A 100 4.49 -1.32 -7.99
N GLU A 101 3.61 -2.31 -8.15
CA GLU A 101 2.18 -2.15 -7.96
C GLU A 101 1.79 -2.72 -6.62
N ILE A 102 1.01 -1.98 -5.86
CA ILE A 102 0.44 -2.47 -4.60
C ILE A 102 -1.07 -2.36 -4.72
N ILE A 103 -1.75 -3.48 -4.47
CA ILE A 103 -3.20 -3.50 -4.32
C ILE A 103 -3.48 -3.52 -2.82
N ALA A 104 -4.25 -2.56 -2.35
CA ALA A 104 -4.48 -2.39 -0.94
C ALA A 104 -5.97 -2.16 -0.66
N GLU A 105 -6.37 -2.45 0.56
CA GLU A 105 -7.74 -2.33 1.01
C GLU A 105 -7.82 -1.24 2.07
N LEU A 106 -8.82 -0.36 1.93
CA LEU A 106 -9.06 0.69 2.91
C LEU A 106 -9.38 0.08 4.26
N VAL A 107 -8.68 0.53 5.29
CA VAL A 107 -8.96 0.09 6.65
C VAL A 107 -10.24 0.76 7.11
N SER A 108 -11.22 -0.04 7.46
CA SER A 108 -12.49 0.44 7.99
C SER A 108 -12.26 1.00 9.40
N LYS A 109 -12.75 2.19 9.63
CA LYS A 109 -12.66 2.77 10.96
C LYS A 109 -13.77 2.25 11.85
#